data_dd42296aeee3ba2d0797d212df5d73b8
#
_entry.id   dd42296aeee3ba2d0797d212df5d73b8
#
_cell.length_a   1.000
_cell.length_b   1.000
_cell.length_c   1.000
_cell.angle_alpha   90.00
_cell.angle_beta   90.00
_cell.angle_gamma   90.00
#
_symmetry.space_group_name_H-M   'P 1'
#
loop_
_entity.id
_entity.type
_entity.pdbx_description
1 polymer ?
#
loop_
_entity_poly.entity_id
_entity_poly.type
_entity_poly.pdbx_seq_one_letter_code
_entity_poly.pdbx_strand_id
1 'polypeptide(L)'
;QVEPSPMILTTIAFYLFAAIIIGSAVMVVGSRNPVYSVFFLILAFFNAAGLFVIAGAEFLAMILVIVYVGAVAVLFMFVVMMLDINFVRLREGFLQYLPIGALVGIILLIELVFVLTTQMNVPDVISIGAAPAPPVTEITNTHALGQLIYTRYIYLFQAGGLILLVAMIGAIVLTLRERPGVRKQEVSKQVGRK
;
A
#
# COMPACT_ATOMS: atom_id res chain seq x y z
N GLN A 1 -5.47 -10.79 -41.29
CA GLN A 1 -4.96 -10.40 -40.00
C GLN A 1 -6.09 -10.62 -38.99
N VAL A 2 -5.97 -11.68 -38.17
CA VAL A 2 -6.91 -11.95 -37.07
C VAL A 2 -6.59 -10.92 -36.00
N GLU A 3 -7.43 -9.90 -35.85
CA GLU A 3 -7.33 -9.02 -34.69
C GLU A 3 -7.54 -9.89 -33.43
N PRO A 4 -6.60 -9.89 -32.50
CA PRO A 4 -6.79 -10.64 -31.25
C PRO A 4 -8.04 -10.09 -30.57
N SER A 5 -8.99 -10.98 -30.27
CA SER A 5 -10.21 -10.56 -29.59
C SER A 5 -9.84 -9.80 -28.30
N PRO A 6 -10.56 -8.72 -27.92
CA PRO A 6 -10.21 -7.90 -26.75
C PRO A 6 -10.02 -8.73 -25.47
N MET A 7 -10.68 -9.87 -25.36
CA MET A 7 -10.50 -10.84 -24.28
C MET A 7 -9.09 -11.44 -24.22
N ILE A 8 -8.49 -11.79 -25.36
CA ILE A 8 -7.15 -12.41 -25.39
C ILE A 8 -6.11 -11.40 -24.94
N LEU A 9 -6.20 -10.15 -25.40
CA LEU A 9 -5.28 -9.08 -25.03
C LEU A 9 -5.35 -8.78 -23.52
N THR A 10 -6.55 -8.67 -22.96
CA THR A 10 -6.77 -8.46 -21.53
C THR A 10 -6.22 -9.62 -20.68
N THR A 11 -6.42 -10.86 -21.13
CA THR A 11 -5.88 -12.04 -20.44
C THR A 11 -4.35 -12.06 -20.44
N ILE A 12 -3.72 -11.74 -21.56
CA ILE A 12 -2.26 -11.65 -21.67
C ILE A 12 -1.73 -10.55 -20.76
N ALA A 13 -2.35 -9.37 -20.78
CA ALA A 13 -1.98 -8.25 -19.93
C ALA A 13 -2.13 -8.60 -18.43
N PHE A 14 -3.19 -9.29 -18.05
CA PHE A 14 -3.39 -9.77 -16.68
C PHE A 14 -2.25 -10.67 -16.19
N TYR A 15 -1.92 -11.72 -16.96
CA TYR A 15 -0.85 -12.63 -16.58
C TYR A 15 0.52 -11.97 -16.57
N LEU A 16 0.76 -11.02 -17.49
CA LEU A 16 2.01 -10.25 -17.53
C LEU A 16 2.16 -9.42 -16.24
N PHE A 17 1.17 -8.62 -15.88
CA PHE A 17 1.19 -7.82 -14.65
C PHE A 17 1.29 -8.70 -13.41
N ALA A 18 0.53 -9.78 -13.34
CA ALA A 18 0.57 -10.72 -12.22
C ALA A 18 1.97 -11.35 -12.06
N ALA A 19 2.62 -11.78 -13.15
CA ALA A 19 3.96 -12.33 -13.11
C ALA A 19 5.00 -11.29 -12.62
N ILE A 20 4.91 -10.05 -13.10
CA ILE A 20 5.79 -8.97 -12.67
C ILE A 20 5.58 -8.66 -11.18
N ILE A 21 4.34 -8.63 -10.68
CA ILE A 21 4.03 -8.40 -9.26
C ILE A 21 4.65 -9.49 -8.39
N ILE A 22 4.43 -10.76 -8.75
CA ILE A 22 4.97 -11.90 -7.98
C ILE A 22 6.49 -11.88 -7.99
N GLY A 23 7.11 -11.68 -9.15
CA GLY A 23 8.57 -11.57 -9.28
C GLY A 23 9.13 -10.41 -8.48
N SER A 24 8.49 -9.25 -8.53
CA SER A 24 8.87 -8.07 -7.75
C SER A 24 8.71 -8.31 -6.25
N ALA A 25 7.61 -8.95 -5.80
CA ALA A 25 7.38 -9.27 -4.39
C ALA A 25 8.48 -10.21 -3.83
N VAL A 26 8.87 -11.21 -4.59
CA VAL A 26 10.00 -12.09 -4.23
C VAL A 26 11.29 -11.29 -4.13
N MET A 27 11.55 -10.37 -5.05
CA MET A 27 12.73 -9.51 -5.03
C MET A 27 12.72 -8.49 -3.89
N VAL A 28 11.55 -7.98 -3.47
CA VAL A 28 11.41 -7.12 -2.28
C VAL A 28 11.94 -7.81 -1.03
N VAL A 29 11.60 -9.08 -0.84
CA VAL A 29 12.01 -9.86 0.33
C VAL A 29 13.44 -10.39 0.18
N GLY A 30 13.82 -10.81 -1.04
CA GLY A 30 15.11 -11.46 -1.32
C GLY A 30 16.28 -10.50 -1.50
N SER A 31 16.05 -9.23 -1.78
CA SER A 31 17.12 -8.25 -2.03
C SER A 31 17.98 -8.03 -0.79
N ARG A 32 19.30 -8.00 -1.02
CA ARG A 32 20.28 -7.73 0.04
C ARG A 32 20.37 -6.25 0.39
N ASN A 33 20.11 -5.40 -0.59
CA ASN A 33 20.15 -3.95 -0.43
C ASN A 33 18.72 -3.43 -0.30
N PRO A 34 18.36 -2.78 0.83
CA PRO A 34 17.00 -2.30 1.04
C PRO A 34 16.57 -1.22 0.03
N VAL A 35 17.49 -0.50 -0.58
CA VAL A 35 17.17 0.45 -1.66
C VAL A 35 16.58 -0.29 -2.86
N TYR A 36 17.19 -1.42 -3.26
CA TYR A 36 16.63 -2.25 -4.35
C TYR A 36 15.28 -2.86 -3.97
N SER A 37 15.09 -3.26 -2.71
CA SER A 37 13.78 -3.74 -2.23
C SER A 37 12.69 -2.69 -2.43
N VAL A 38 12.97 -1.42 -2.15
CA VAL A 38 12.01 -0.34 -2.38
C VAL A 38 11.74 -0.12 -3.88
N PHE A 39 12.74 -0.22 -4.75
CA PHE A 39 12.50 -0.14 -6.20
C PHE A 39 11.58 -1.27 -6.70
N PHE A 40 11.80 -2.50 -6.23
CA PHE A 40 10.90 -3.61 -6.55
C PHE A 40 9.50 -3.43 -5.95
N LEU A 41 9.39 -2.80 -4.78
CA LEU A 41 8.10 -2.46 -4.18
C LEU A 41 7.33 -1.44 -5.04
N ILE A 42 8.01 -0.41 -5.54
CA ILE A 42 7.45 0.56 -6.48
C ILE A 42 6.95 -0.14 -7.74
N LEU A 43 7.77 -1.04 -8.31
CA LEU A 43 7.41 -1.81 -9.49
C LEU A 43 6.18 -2.69 -9.24
N ALA A 44 6.12 -3.35 -8.08
CA ALA A 44 4.96 -4.16 -7.68
C ALA A 44 3.67 -3.34 -7.60
N PHE A 45 3.69 -2.20 -6.92
CA PHE A 45 2.52 -1.33 -6.79
C PHE A 45 2.07 -0.73 -8.13
N PHE A 46 3.02 -0.33 -8.97
CA PHE A 46 2.69 0.21 -10.29
C PHE A 46 1.98 -0.83 -11.16
N ASN A 47 2.47 -2.08 -11.17
CA ASN A 47 1.81 -3.16 -11.90
C ASN A 47 0.48 -3.59 -11.26
N ALA A 48 0.36 -3.51 -9.93
CA ALA A 48 -0.90 -3.74 -9.23
C ALA A 48 -1.96 -2.69 -9.63
N ALA A 49 -1.57 -1.43 -9.80
CA ALA A 49 -2.47 -0.41 -10.33
C ALA A 49 -2.97 -0.77 -11.74
N GLY A 50 -2.11 -1.34 -12.59
CA GLY A 50 -2.51 -1.87 -13.89
C GLY A 50 -3.58 -2.98 -13.80
N LEU A 51 -3.45 -3.90 -12.83
CA LEU A 51 -4.48 -4.91 -12.58
C LEU A 51 -5.81 -4.31 -12.10
N PHE A 52 -5.77 -3.27 -11.26
CA PHE A 52 -6.98 -2.56 -10.85
C PHE A 52 -7.68 -1.86 -12.02
N VAL A 53 -6.91 -1.29 -12.97
CA VAL A 53 -7.49 -0.73 -14.21
C VAL A 53 -8.19 -1.82 -15.02
N ILE A 54 -7.54 -2.97 -15.21
CA ILE A 54 -8.15 -4.12 -15.90
C ILE A 54 -9.43 -4.60 -15.21
N ALA A 55 -9.47 -4.54 -13.88
CA ALA A 55 -10.65 -4.89 -13.08
C ALA A 55 -11.74 -3.80 -13.07
N GLY A 56 -11.57 -2.67 -13.78
CA GLY A 56 -12.52 -1.56 -13.78
C GLY A 56 -12.51 -0.69 -12.53
N ALA A 57 -11.52 -0.87 -11.65
CA ALA A 57 -11.36 -0.11 -10.40
C ALA A 57 -10.38 1.07 -10.58
N GLU A 58 -10.69 1.96 -11.51
CA GLU A 58 -9.81 3.07 -11.91
C GLU A 58 -9.47 4.01 -10.75
N PHE A 59 -10.44 4.33 -9.90
CA PHE A 59 -10.23 5.19 -8.73
C PHE A 59 -9.22 4.57 -7.76
N LEU A 60 -9.33 3.28 -7.50
CA LEU A 60 -8.42 2.55 -6.61
C LEU A 60 -7.01 2.44 -7.22
N ALA A 61 -6.91 2.24 -8.54
CA ALA A 61 -5.65 2.27 -9.26
C ALA A 61 -4.92 3.60 -9.11
N MET A 62 -5.62 4.71 -9.27
CA MET A 62 -5.05 6.04 -9.13
C MET A 62 -4.60 6.35 -7.71
N ILE A 63 -5.38 5.97 -6.70
CA ILE A 63 -4.98 6.10 -5.28
C ILE A 63 -3.72 5.28 -5.01
N LEU A 64 -3.64 4.06 -5.53
CA LEU A 64 -2.47 3.21 -5.35
C LEU A 64 -1.19 3.89 -5.90
N VAL A 65 -1.27 4.47 -7.09
CA VAL A 65 -0.12 5.18 -7.68
C VAL A 65 0.21 6.44 -6.90
N ILE A 66 -0.77 7.28 -6.58
CA ILE A 66 -0.51 8.58 -5.93
C ILE A 66 -0.01 8.39 -4.51
N VAL A 67 -0.65 7.53 -3.72
CA VAL A 67 -0.35 7.38 -2.30
C VAL A 67 0.77 6.37 -2.07
N TYR A 68 0.64 5.14 -2.61
CA TYR A 68 1.63 4.09 -2.32
C TYR A 68 2.92 4.29 -3.08
N VAL A 69 2.87 4.59 -4.37
CA VAL A 69 4.08 4.85 -5.16
C VAL A 69 4.61 6.26 -4.89
N GLY A 70 3.74 7.27 -4.97
CA GLY A 70 4.15 8.68 -4.89
C GLY A 70 4.54 9.16 -3.49
N ALA A 71 3.87 8.70 -2.44
CA ALA A 71 4.14 9.15 -1.07
C ALA A 71 4.87 8.08 -0.24
N VAL A 72 4.28 6.88 -0.08
CA VAL A 72 4.78 5.88 0.88
C VAL A 72 6.09 5.26 0.42
N ALA A 73 6.19 4.80 -0.82
CA ALA A 73 7.40 4.14 -1.32
C ALA A 73 8.56 5.14 -1.45
N VAL A 74 8.29 6.39 -1.85
CA VAL A 74 9.29 7.45 -1.88
C VAL A 74 9.78 7.79 -0.47
N LEU A 75 8.87 7.86 0.52
CA LEU A 75 9.25 8.04 1.92
C LEU A 75 10.17 6.90 2.40
N PHE A 76 9.80 5.64 2.13
CA PHE A 76 10.66 4.49 2.46
C PHE A 76 12.03 4.59 1.79
N MET A 77 12.08 4.99 0.53
CA MET A 77 13.35 5.18 -0.18
C MET A 77 14.25 6.19 0.51
N PHE A 78 13.71 7.34 0.89
CA PHE A 78 14.47 8.35 1.64
C PHE A 78 14.94 7.85 3.00
N VAL A 79 14.06 7.23 3.78
CA VAL A 79 14.40 6.70 5.11
C VAL A 79 15.51 5.66 5.01
N VAL A 80 15.40 4.70 4.09
CA VAL A 80 16.39 3.64 3.91
C VAL A 80 17.73 4.19 3.44
N MET A 81 17.72 5.24 2.62
CA MET A 81 18.93 5.89 2.12
C MET A 81 19.64 6.72 3.20
N MET A 82 18.86 7.25 4.18
CA MET A 82 19.41 8.03 5.30
C MET A 82 19.87 7.17 6.48
N LEU A 83 19.40 5.91 6.56
CA LEU A 83 19.81 4.98 7.61
C LEU A 83 21.13 4.30 7.24
N ASP A 84 22.15 4.51 8.07
CA ASP A 84 23.41 3.75 7.99
C ASP A 84 23.20 2.34 8.57
N ILE A 85 22.68 1.44 7.73
CA ILE A 85 22.35 0.07 8.14
C ILE A 85 23.57 -0.83 7.95
N ASN A 86 24.05 -1.41 9.04
CA ASN A 86 25.10 -2.42 8.97
C ASN A 86 24.52 -3.78 8.55
N PHE A 87 24.61 -4.06 7.23
CA PHE A 87 24.05 -5.28 6.62
C PHE A 87 24.66 -6.60 7.14
N VAL A 88 25.87 -6.55 7.72
CA VAL A 88 26.55 -7.73 8.26
C VAL A 88 25.81 -8.22 9.50
N ARG A 89 25.42 -7.32 10.40
CA ARG A 89 24.70 -7.67 11.63
C ARG A 89 23.26 -8.18 11.40
N LEU A 90 22.61 -7.76 10.33
CA LEU A 90 21.24 -8.21 9.99
C LEU A 90 21.19 -9.70 9.61
N ARG A 91 22.33 -10.30 9.27
CA ARG A 91 22.43 -11.72 8.91
C ARG A 91 22.81 -12.64 10.05
N GLU A 92 23.30 -12.09 11.15
CA GLU A 92 23.62 -12.87 12.33
C GLU A 92 22.31 -13.40 12.94
N GLY A 93 22.11 -14.72 12.89
CA GLY A 93 20.94 -15.38 13.45
C GLY A 93 19.87 -15.82 12.46
N PHE A 94 19.95 -15.51 11.16
CA PHE A 94 18.96 -15.91 10.17
C PHE A 94 18.68 -17.44 10.19
N LEU A 95 19.73 -18.26 10.25
CA LEU A 95 19.58 -19.71 10.30
C LEU A 95 18.92 -20.21 11.58
N GLN A 96 19.07 -19.48 12.68
CA GLN A 96 18.49 -19.85 13.98
C GLN A 96 16.98 -19.65 14.00
N TYR A 97 16.46 -18.61 13.31
CA TYR A 97 15.03 -18.29 13.25
C TYR A 97 14.32 -18.90 12.04
N LEU A 98 15.08 -19.48 11.10
CA LEU A 98 14.53 -20.06 9.88
C LEU A 98 13.48 -21.17 10.14
N PRO A 99 13.66 -22.12 11.09
CA PRO A 99 12.65 -23.15 11.31
C PRO A 99 11.33 -22.58 11.88
N ILE A 100 11.41 -21.58 12.76
CA ILE A 100 10.21 -20.92 13.31
C ILE A 100 9.52 -20.09 12.22
N GLY A 101 10.27 -19.35 11.43
CA GLY A 101 9.74 -18.56 10.30
C GLY A 101 9.11 -19.46 9.22
N ALA A 102 9.74 -20.59 8.90
CA ALA A 102 9.19 -21.57 7.97
C ALA A 102 7.88 -22.19 8.47
N LEU A 103 7.81 -22.53 9.76
CA LEU A 103 6.58 -23.07 10.38
C LEU A 103 5.43 -22.07 10.25
N VAL A 104 5.66 -20.80 10.63
CA VAL A 104 4.64 -19.75 10.53
C VAL A 104 4.24 -19.52 9.07
N GLY A 105 5.20 -19.49 8.15
CA GLY A 105 4.94 -19.34 6.72
C GLY A 105 4.10 -20.48 6.14
N ILE A 106 4.35 -21.73 6.55
CA ILE A 106 3.56 -22.89 6.12
C ILE A 106 2.13 -22.80 6.67
N ILE A 107 1.95 -22.43 7.94
CA ILE A 107 0.62 -22.26 8.53
C ILE A 107 -0.18 -21.21 7.76
N LEU A 108 0.40 -20.04 7.50
CA LEU A 108 -0.26 -18.98 6.73
C LEU A 108 -0.57 -19.42 5.29
N LEU A 109 0.32 -20.19 4.67
CA LEU A 109 0.09 -20.73 3.33
C LEU A 109 -1.09 -21.70 3.31
N ILE A 110 -1.16 -22.62 4.29
CA ILE A 110 -2.28 -23.57 4.41
C ILE A 110 -3.59 -22.80 4.63
N GLU A 111 -3.59 -21.81 5.51
CA GLU A 111 -4.76 -20.97 5.78
C GLU A 111 -5.22 -20.24 4.49
N LEU A 112 -4.30 -19.65 3.76
CA LEU A 112 -4.59 -18.96 2.50
C LEU A 112 -5.19 -19.92 1.47
N VAL A 113 -4.60 -21.10 1.27
CA VAL A 113 -5.11 -22.13 0.35
C VAL A 113 -6.49 -22.60 0.78
N PHE A 114 -6.70 -22.81 2.08
CA PHE A 114 -8.01 -23.21 2.62
C PHE A 114 -9.08 -22.16 2.35
N VAL A 115 -8.80 -20.87 2.61
CA VAL A 115 -9.73 -19.76 2.33
C VAL A 115 -10.06 -19.68 0.84
N LEU A 116 -9.06 -19.75 -0.04
CA LEU A 116 -9.27 -19.69 -1.49
C LEU A 116 -10.12 -20.87 -1.99
N THR A 117 -9.85 -22.09 -1.52
CA THR A 117 -10.62 -23.27 -1.93
C THR A 117 -12.05 -23.26 -1.39
N THR A 118 -12.26 -22.72 -0.19
CA THR A 118 -13.59 -22.59 0.40
C THR A 118 -14.42 -21.55 -0.34
N GLN A 119 -13.85 -20.42 -0.70
CA GLN A 119 -14.53 -19.36 -1.45
C GLN A 119 -14.97 -19.82 -2.86
N MET A 120 -14.21 -20.70 -3.49
CA MET A 120 -14.61 -21.27 -4.79
C MET A 120 -15.85 -22.17 -4.73
N ASN A 121 -16.18 -22.70 -3.54
CA ASN A 121 -17.29 -23.64 -3.34
C ASN A 121 -18.54 -23.01 -2.68
N VAL A 122 -18.52 -21.71 -2.35
CA VAL A 122 -19.66 -21.01 -1.74
C VAL A 122 -20.32 -20.11 -2.78
N PRO A 123 -21.44 -20.55 -3.38
CA PRO A 123 -22.23 -19.68 -4.27
C PRO A 123 -22.91 -18.58 -3.44
N ASP A 124 -22.80 -17.33 -3.88
CA ASP A 124 -23.66 -16.19 -3.57
C ASP A 124 -23.76 -15.64 -2.13
N VAL A 125 -22.92 -16.01 -1.17
CA VAL A 125 -22.97 -15.38 0.17
C VAL A 125 -22.43 -13.93 0.16
N ILE A 126 -21.67 -13.56 -0.85
CA ILE A 126 -21.07 -12.20 -0.97
C ILE A 126 -22.11 -11.14 -1.41
N SER A 127 -23.26 -11.55 -1.94
CA SER A 127 -24.28 -10.61 -2.44
C SER A 127 -25.17 -9.98 -1.36
N ILE A 128 -25.13 -10.47 -0.13
CA ILE A 128 -26.11 -10.11 0.93
C ILE A 128 -25.83 -8.76 1.62
N GLY A 129 -24.85 -8.04 1.25
CA GLY A 129 -24.56 -6.74 1.90
C GLY A 129 -23.91 -5.67 1.05
N ALA A 130 -23.41 -6.02 -0.10
CA ALA A 130 -22.78 -5.06 -1.00
C ALA A 130 -23.86 -4.27 -1.75
N ALA A 131 -23.87 -2.95 -1.61
CA ALA A 131 -24.61 -2.11 -2.55
C ALA A 131 -24.01 -2.33 -3.94
N PRO A 132 -24.77 -2.84 -4.93
CA PRO A 132 -24.22 -3.03 -6.27
C PRO A 132 -23.73 -1.69 -6.79
N ALA A 133 -22.50 -1.66 -7.26
CA ALA A 133 -21.99 -0.48 -7.97
C ALA A 133 -22.84 -0.31 -9.25
N PRO A 134 -23.27 0.91 -9.58
CA PRO A 134 -23.98 1.14 -10.83
C PRO A 134 -23.13 0.69 -12.03
N PRO A 135 -23.74 0.20 -13.10
CA PRO A 135 -23.00 -0.23 -14.28
C PRO A 135 -22.18 0.92 -14.84
N VAL A 136 -20.91 0.66 -15.17
CA VAL A 136 -19.90 1.62 -15.63
C VAL A 136 -20.34 2.38 -16.90
N THR A 137 -21.35 1.86 -17.59
CA THR A 137 -21.95 2.48 -18.79
C THR A 137 -22.72 3.77 -18.50
N GLU A 138 -23.19 3.98 -17.27
CA GLU A 138 -24.03 5.14 -16.92
C GLU A 138 -23.25 6.21 -16.16
N ILE A 139 -22.34 5.84 -15.28
CA ILE A 139 -21.54 6.76 -14.46
C ILE A 139 -20.11 6.26 -14.30
N THR A 140 -19.16 7.20 -14.19
CA THR A 140 -17.75 6.85 -13.98
C THR A 140 -17.54 6.17 -12.64
N ASN A 141 -16.57 5.26 -12.55
CA ASN A 141 -16.21 4.55 -11.31
C ASN A 141 -15.96 5.51 -10.14
N THR A 142 -15.26 6.62 -10.38
CA THR A 142 -14.99 7.66 -9.40
C THR A 142 -16.25 8.31 -8.85
N HIS A 143 -17.20 8.61 -9.72
CA HIS A 143 -18.46 9.24 -9.31
C HIS A 143 -19.34 8.29 -8.51
N ALA A 144 -19.44 7.02 -8.93
CA ALA A 144 -20.18 5.98 -8.21
C ALA A 144 -19.64 5.77 -6.80
N LEU A 145 -18.31 5.64 -6.67
CA LEU A 145 -17.66 5.49 -5.36
C LEU A 145 -17.81 6.74 -4.50
N GLY A 146 -17.69 7.94 -5.09
CA GLY A 146 -17.91 9.20 -4.39
C GLY A 146 -19.30 9.27 -3.77
N GLN A 147 -20.35 8.95 -4.52
CA GLN A 147 -21.71 8.91 -3.99
C GLN A 147 -21.86 7.93 -2.82
N LEU A 148 -21.30 6.73 -2.90
CA LEU A 148 -21.39 5.73 -1.83
C LEU A 148 -20.63 6.15 -0.57
N ILE A 149 -19.42 6.66 -0.72
CA ILE A 149 -18.52 7.03 0.39
C ILE A 149 -19.10 8.23 1.17
N TYR A 150 -19.59 9.24 0.46
CA TYR A 150 -20.07 10.48 1.10
C TYR A 150 -21.55 10.42 1.54
N THR A 151 -22.28 9.34 1.24
CA THR A 151 -23.67 9.15 1.69
C THR A 151 -23.79 7.96 2.63
N ARG A 152 -23.71 6.74 2.10
CA ARG A 152 -23.95 5.52 2.85
C ARG A 152 -22.84 5.19 3.85
N TYR A 153 -21.57 5.45 3.48
CA TYR A 153 -20.39 5.13 4.28
C TYR A 153 -19.72 6.35 4.91
N ILE A 154 -20.47 7.44 5.08
CA ILE A 154 -19.93 8.71 5.62
C ILE A 154 -19.27 8.55 6.99
N TYR A 155 -19.81 7.72 7.88
CA TYR A 155 -19.21 7.48 9.19
C TYR A 155 -17.84 6.80 9.11
N LEU A 156 -17.70 5.81 8.23
CA LEU A 156 -16.42 5.13 8.00
C LEU A 156 -15.40 6.07 7.35
N PHE A 157 -15.85 6.91 6.43
CA PHE A 157 -15.01 7.95 5.83
C PHE A 157 -14.50 8.94 6.87
N GLN A 158 -15.37 9.45 7.75
CA GLN A 158 -14.99 10.35 8.84
C GLN A 158 -14.05 9.67 9.85
N ALA A 159 -14.32 8.42 10.21
CA ALA A 159 -13.42 7.64 11.06
C ALA A 159 -12.02 7.50 10.45
N GLY A 160 -11.93 7.23 9.15
CA GLY A 160 -10.66 7.22 8.42
C GLY A 160 -9.92 8.56 8.50
N GLY A 161 -10.64 9.68 8.33
CA GLY A 161 -10.10 11.02 8.49
C GLY A 161 -9.54 11.29 9.90
N LEU A 162 -10.25 10.86 10.95
CA LEU A 162 -9.78 10.97 12.33
C LEU A 162 -8.52 10.13 12.59
N ILE A 163 -8.44 8.92 12.03
CA ILE A 163 -7.24 8.07 12.13
C ILE A 163 -6.04 8.77 11.50
N LEU A 164 -6.23 9.35 10.32
CA LEU A 164 -5.17 10.11 9.64
C LEU A 164 -4.74 11.34 10.45
N LEU A 165 -5.69 12.05 11.08
CA LEU A 165 -5.39 13.18 11.95
C LEU A 165 -4.52 12.75 13.13
N VAL A 166 -4.89 11.66 13.81
CA VAL A 166 -4.11 11.11 14.94
C VAL A 166 -2.72 10.68 14.48
N ALA A 167 -2.61 10.02 13.32
CA ALA A 167 -1.32 9.64 12.75
C ALA A 167 -0.43 10.86 12.45
N MET A 168 -1.00 11.93 11.90
CA MET A 168 -0.29 13.18 11.64
C MET A 168 0.19 13.85 12.94
N ILE A 169 -0.67 13.96 13.95
CA ILE A 169 -0.28 14.50 15.26
C ILE A 169 0.83 13.64 15.87
N GLY A 170 0.68 12.32 15.83
CA GLY A 170 1.69 11.38 16.33
C GLY A 170 3.03 11.56 15.65
N ALA A 171 3.06 11.68 14.33
CA ALA A 171 4.28 11.92 13.58
C ALA A 171 4.98 13.24 13.99
N ILE A 172 4.21 14.31 14.16
CA ILE A 172 4.75 15.62 14.57
C ILE A 172 5.29 15.55 16.01
N VAL A 173 4.55 14.98 16.95
CA VAL A 173 4.94 14.91 18.36
C VAL A 173 6.17 14.03 18.56
N LEU A 174 6.25 12.88 17.88
CA LEU A 174 7.39 11.97 18.00
C LEU A 174 8.67 12.52 17.35
N THR A 175 8.55 13.38 16.34
CA THR A 175 9.71 14.01 15.69
C THR A 175 10.10 15.34 16.34
N LEU A 176 9.29 15.86 17.25
CA LEU A 176 9.56 17.12 17.94
C LEU A 176 10.79 16.97 18.85
N ARG A 177 11.87 17.65 18.49
CA ARG A 177 13.12 17.66 19.26
C ARG A 177 13.22 18.94 20.05
N GLU A 178 12.98 18.87 21.37
CA GLU A 178 13.32 19.96 22.29
C GLU A 178 14.77 19.85 22.73
N ARG A 179 15.57 20.85 22.43
CA ARG A 179 16.96 20.94 22.91
C ARG A 179 16.99 21.76 24.19
N PRO A 180 17.44 21.23 25.33
CA PRO A 180 17.71 22.04 26.51
C PRO A 180 18.81 23.05 26.19
N GLY A 181 18.60 24.34 26.55
CA GLY A 181 19.60 25.39 26.34
C GLY A 181 19.45 26.22 25.06
N VAL A 182 18.41 26.02 24.27
CA VAL A 182 18.11 26.92 23.14
C VAL A 182 17.67 28.28 23.67
N ARG A 183 18.35 29.33 23.24
CA ARG A 183 17.94 30.72 23.56
C ARG A 183 16.61 30.99 22.91
N LYS A 184 15.54 31.01 23.72
CA LYS A 184 14.21 31.43 23.28
C LYS A 184 14.23 32.94 23.03
N GLN A 185 13.61 33.35 21.95
CA GLN A 185 13.45 34.77 21.62
C GLN A 185 12.51 35.44 22.62
N GLU A 186 12.98 36.45 23.33
CA GLU A 186 12.13 37.28 24.20
C GLU A 186 11.78 38.57 23.43
N VAL A 187 10.63 38.57 22.78
CA VAL A 187 10.14 39.68 21.94
C VAL A 187 10.10 41.00 22.70
N SER A 188 9.69 40.99 23.98
CA SER A 188 9.62 42.17 24.85
C SER A 188 10.97 42.84 25.08
N LYS A 189 12.05 42.05 25.23
CA LYS A 189 13.42 42.58 25.36
C LYS A 189 14.00 43.10 24.04
N GLN A 190 13.55 42.54 22.91
CA GLN A 190 14.06 42.96 21.59
C GLN A 190 13.40 44.25 21.11
N VAL A 191 12.09 44.42 21.39
CA VAL A 191 11.34 45.63 21.01
C VAL A 191 11.68 46.79 21.95
N GLY A 192 12.01 46.52 23.22
CA GLY A 192 12.40 47.54 24.19
C GLY A 192 13.87 48.05 24.10
N ARG A 193 14.66 47.53 23.12
CA ARG A 193 16.02 47.95 22.91
C ARG A 193 16.05 49.27 22.15
N LYS A 194 16.40 50.37 22.83
CA LYS A 194 16.68 51.68 22.26
C LYS A 194 18.10 51.69 21.69
#